data_e59b89d4c436543c00a5373e51c78869
#
_entry.id   e59b89d4c436543c00a5373e51c78869
#
_cell.length_a   1.000
_cell.length_b   1.000
_cell.length_c   1.000
_cell.angle_alpha   90.00
_cell.angle_beta   90.00
_cell.angle_gamma   90.00
#
_symmetry.space_group_name_H-M   'P 1'
#
loop_
_entity.id
_entity.type
_entity.pdbx_description
1 polymer ?
#
loop_
_entity_poly.entity_id
_entity_poly.type
_entity_poly.pdbx_seq_one_letter_code
_entity_poly.pdbx_strand_id
1 'polypeptide(L)'
;MAILVTGGAGYIGSHTCIELLNADYEVVIVDNFSNSNPIALQRVQQITGKTIKVYEIDLLNELELERVFQENSIEAVIHFAGLKAVGESVVNPLLYFEKNLISTISLCTVMQKYNVKNIVFSSSATVYGLPETLPITEDFPLEVRNPYGRTKRMIEEMLHDVYISDSSWSISILRYFNPIGAHESGLIGEDSIGIPNNLMPYITKVAIGELKELNVFGNTYETSDGTGVRDYIHVCDLANGHVAALKKTIEMNEVGIFNLGTGRGYSVLEVLRAFESATSLTVPYKVCDPRPGDVAIYYADATRAFKELGWKAKKSLEEMCKDAWRWQLNNPNGYLKRKKQSTSSK
;
A
#
# COMPACT_ATOMS: atom_id res chain seq x y z
N MET A 1 -13.48 -13.01 -15.71
CA MET A 1 -12.66 -13.36 -14.53
C MET A 1 -12.88 -12.28 -13.48
N ALA A 2 -13.48 -12.64 -12.34
CA ALA A 2 -13.75 -11.71 -11.25
C ALA A 2 -12.62 -11.75 -10.20
N ILE A 3 -12.07 -10.60 -9.87
CA ILE A 3 -11.01 -10.43 -8.89
C ILE A 3 -11.59 -9.76 -7.65
N LEU A 4 -11.46 -10.40 -6.50
CA LEU A 4 -11.80 -9.80 -5.23
C LEU A 4 -10.64 -8.94 -4.75
N VAL A 5 -10.92 -7.66 -4.48
CA VAL A 5 -9.96 -6.71 -3.92
C VAL A 5 -10.42 -6.33 -2.52
N THR A 6 -9.73 -6.81 -1.49
CA THR A 6 -10.02 -6.39 -0.11
C THR A 6 -9.23 -5.12 0.22
N GLY A 7 -9.87 -4.16 0.89
CA GLY A 7 -9.28 -2.83 1.09
C GLY A 7 -9.20 -2.01 -0.20
N GLY A 8 -10.10 -2.30 -1.16
CA GLY A 8 -10.08 -1.68 -2.49
C GLY A 8 -10.40 -0.19 -2.53
N ALA A 9 -10.98 0.38 -1.48
CA ALA A 9 -11.22 1.82 -1.36
C ALA A 9 -10.02 2.59 -0.78
N GLY A 10 -8.99 1.89 -0.32
CA GLY A 10 -7.76 2.49 0.19
C GLY A 10 -6.89 3.10 -0.92
N TYR A 11 -5.79 3.76 -0.52
CA TYR A 11 -4.90 4.45 -1.45
C TYR A 11 -4.36 3.53 -2.55
N ILE A 12 -3.67 2.44 -2.19
CA ILE A 12 -3.09 1.51 -3.17
C ILE A 12 -4.20 0.70 -3.85
N GLY A 13 -5.21 0.24 -3.07
CA GLY A 13 -6.32 -0.56 -3.59
C GLY A 13 -7.10 0.13 -4.70
N SER A 14 -7.45 1.42 -4.53
CA SER A 14 -8.21 2.18 -5.54
C SER A 14 -7.42 2.37 -6.85
N HIS A 15 -6.11 2.61 -6.77
CA HIS A 15 -5.25 2.67 -7.96
C HIS A 15 -5.14 1.30 -8.64
N THR A 16 -5.03 0.21 -7.86
CA THR A 16 -5.00 -1.15 -8.40
C THR A 16 -6.32 -1.53 -9.07
N CYS A 17 -7.46 -1.08 -8.52
CA CYS A 17 -8.76 -1.29 -9.15
C CYS A 17 -8.83 -0.64 -10.55
N ILE A 18 -8.23 0.55 -10.76
CA ILE A 18 -8.15 1.17 -12.10
C ILE A 18 -7.37 0.26 -13.06
N GLU A 19 -6.19 -0.20 -12.66
CA GLU A 19 -5.35 -1.03 -13.51
C GLU A 19 -6.00 -2.39 -13.82
N LEU A 20 -6.71 -3.01 -12.86
CA LEU A 20 -7.48 -4.22 -13.08
C LEU A 20 -8.62 -3.99 -14.10
N LEU A 21 -9.38 -2.92 -13.92
CA LEU A 21 -10.46 -2.56 -14.83
C LEU A 21 -9.92 -2.27 -16.24
N ASN A 22 -8.80 -1.54 -16.37
CA ASN A 22 -8.15 -1.28 -17.65
C ASN A 22 -7.64 -2.56 -18.33
N ALA A 23 -7.29 -3.59 -17.54
CA ALA A 23 -6.92 -4.91 -18.00
C ALA A 23 -8.11 -5.85 -18.24
N ASP A 24 -9.35 -5.32 -18.26
CA ASP A 24 -10.62 -6.01 -18.50
C ASP A 24 -10.98 -7.10 -17.47
N TYR A 25 -10.48 -7.00 -16.25
CA TYR A 25 -10.97 -7.82 -15.14
C TYR A 25 -12.30 -7.26 -14.60
N GLU A 26 -13.19 -8.14 -14.16
CA GLU A 26 -14.32 -7.79 -13.30
C GLU A 26 -13.78 -7.59 -11.87
N VAL A 27 -14.11 -6.46 -11.24
CA VAL A 27 -13.61 -6.12 -9.89
C VAL A 27 -14.75 -6.18 -8.88
N VAL A 28 -14.56 -6.98 -7.84
CA VAL A 28 -15.41 -7.05 -6.65
C VAL A 28 -14.62 -6.52 -5.46
N ILE A 29 -15.18 -5.59 -4.70
CA ILE A 29 -14.50 -4.94 -3.58
C ILE A 29 -15.18 -5.32 -2.26
N VAL A 30 -14.34 -5.65 -1.27
CA VAL A 30 -14.70 -5.72 0.15
C VAL A 30 -13.87 -4.69 0.91
N ASP A 31 -14.55 -3.75 1.57
CA ASP A 31 -13.94 -2.69 2.38
C ASP A 31 -14.90 -2.30 3.50
N ASN A 32 -14.42 -2.11 4.72
CA ASN A 32 -15.25 -1.67 5.85
C ASN A 32 -15.26 -0.14 6.04
N PHE A 33 -14.56 0.58 5.16
CA PHE A 33 -14.39 2.03 5.15
C PHE A 33 -13.89 2.64 6.48
N SER A 34 -13.27 1.84 7.34
CA SER A 34 -12.71 2.34 8.62
C SER A 34 -11.57 3.34 8.41
N ASN A 35 -10.78 3.16 7.34
CA ASN A 35 -9.62 3.99 6.99
C ASN A 35 -9.57 4.34 5.49
N SER A 36 -10.69 4.26 4.81
CA SER A 36 -10.87 4.55 3.39
C SER A 36 -12.14 5.37 3.17
N ASN A 37 -12.40 5.78 1.93
CA ASN A 37 -13.59 6.57 1.60
C ASN A 37 -14.28 5.99 0.36
N PRO A 38 -15.59 5.70 0.39
CA PRO A 38 -16.33 5.15 -0.75
C PRO A 38 -16.30 6.06 -1.99
N ILE A 39 -16.04 7.36 -1.83
CA ILE A 39 -15.87 8.31 -2.94
C ILE A 39 -14.69 7.91 -3.83
N ALA A 40 -13.64 7.31 -3.28
CA ALA A 40 -12.54 6.79 -4.08
C ALA A 40 -13.03 5.82 -5.16
N LEU A 41 -13.96 4.91 -4.81
CA LEU A 41 -14.52 3.93 -5.73
C LEU A 41 -15.45 4.56 -6.78
N GLN A 42 -16.23 5.57 -6.41
CA GLN A 42 -17.03 6.34 -7.36
C GLN A 42 -16.12 7.01 -8.41
N ARG A 43 -14.97 7.54 -7.97
CA ARG A 43 -14.00 8.16 -8.86
C ARG A 43 -13.25 7.15 -9.72
N VAL A 44 -12.98 5.94 -9.20
CA VAL A 44 -12.45 4.83 -10.02
C VAL A 44 -13.42 4.51 -11.16
N GLN A 45 -14.73 4.41 -10.90
CA GLN A 45 -15.74 4.21 -11.94
C GLN A 45 -15.81 5.39 -12.93
N GLN A 46 -15.66 6.62 -12.43
CA GLN A 46 -15.60 7.82 -13.29
C GLN A 46 -14.38 7.81 -14.21
N ILE A 47 -13.22 7.42 -13.73
CA ILE A 47 -11.96 7.36 -14.50
C ILE A 47 -12.04 6.27 -15.58
N THR A 48 -12.53 5.09 -15.22
CA THR A 48 -12.50 3.91 -16.09
C THR A 48 -13.74 3.75 -16.97
N GLY A 49 -14.85 4.42 -16.63
CA GLY A 49 -16.15 4.21 -17.27
C GLY A 49 -16.77 2.83 -16.98
N LYS A 50 -16.17 2.05 -16.06
CA LYS A 50 -16.59 0.68 -15.74
C LYS A 50 -17.23 0.61 -14.36
N THR A 51 -18.15 -0.35 -14.17
CA THR A 51 -18.85 -0.58 -12.89
C THR A 51 -18.02 -1.49 -11.98
N ILE A 52 -18.19 -1.32 -10.66
CA ILE A 52 -17.57 -2.12 -9.62
C ILE A 52 -18.65 -2.61 -8.68
N LYS A 53 -18.62 -3.87 -8.27
CA LYS A 53 -19.42 -4.38 -7.16
C LYS A 53 -18.70 -4.08 -5.84
N VAL A 54 -19.42 -3.49 -4.88
CA VAL A 54 -18.84 -3.07 -3.60
C VAL A 54 -19.66 -3.65 -2.46
N TYR A 55 -18.98 -4.29 -1.51
CA TYR A 55 -19.53 -4.82 -0.28
C TYR A 55 -18.88 -4.10 0.90
N GLU A 56 -19.69 -3.39 1.69
CA GLU A 56 -19.25 -2.77 2.95
C GLU A 56 -19.25 -3.82 4.06
N ILE A 57 -18.13 -4.53 4.21
CA ILE A 57 -17.97 -5.69 5.09
C ILE A 57 -16.62 -5.61 5.82
N ASP A 58 -16.60 -5.91 7.12
CA ASP A 58 -15.37 -6.21 7.85
C ASP A 58 -14.99 -7.68 7.62
N LEU A 59 -13.76 -7.95 7.20
CA LEU A 59 -13.26 -9.31 6.94
C LEU A 59 -13.32 -10.23 8.17
N LEU A 60 -13.46 -9.69 9.37
CA LEU A 60 -13.71 -10.47 10.59
C LEU A 60 -15.10 -11.10 10.61
N ASN A 61 -16.02 -10.67 9.75
CA ASN A 61 -17.34 -11.26 9.60
C ASN A 61 -17.35 -12.30 8.48
N GLU A 62 -16.95 -13.53 8.81
CA GLU A 62 -16.85 -14.63 7.84
C GLU A 62 -18.17 -14.93 7.13
N LEU A 63 -19.32 -14.81 7.81
CA LEU A 63 -20.64 -15.11 7.21
C LEU A 63 -20.97 -14.12 6.08
N GLU A 64 -20.68 -12.84 6.27
CA GLU A 64 -20.88 -11.85 5.22
C GLU A 64 -19.85 -12.00 4.11
N LEU A 65 -18.60 -12.35 4.45
CA LEU A 65 -17.57 -12.63 3.45
C LEU A 65 -17.94 -13.83 2.59
N GLU A 66 -18.47 -14.92 3.17
CA GLU A 66 -18.97 -16.08 2.42
C GLU A 66 -20.05 -15.69 1.40
N ARG A 67 -20.97 -14.78 1.77
CA ARG A 67 -21.98 -14.27 0.84
C ARG A 67 -21.36 -13.65 -0.41
N VAL A 68 -20.23 -12.93 -0.27
CA VAL A 68 -19.52 -12.34 -1.41
C VAL A 68 -19.05 -13.42 -2.38
N PHE A 69 -18.50 -14.53 -1.87
CA PHE A 69 -18.08 -15.66 -2.72
C PHE A 69 -19.24 -16.44 -3.32
N GLN A 70 -20.40 -16.48 -2.64
CA GLN A 70 -21.62 -17.10 -3.18
C GLN A 70 -22.24 -16.29 -4.33
N GLU A 71 -22.21 -14.96 -4.22
CA GLU A 71 -22.82 -14.06 -5.19
C GLU A 71 -21.93 -13.75 -6.40
N ASN A 72 -20.63 -14.12 -6.34
CA ASN A 72 -19.64 -13.78 -7.37
C ASN A 72 -18.72 -14.96 -7.68
N SER A 73 -18.47 -15.21 -8.98
CA SER A 73 -17.50 -16.21 -9.43
C SER A 73 -16.06 -15.68 -9.28
N ILE A 74 -15.58 -15.63 -8.05
CA ILE A 74 -14.23 -15.10 -7.74
C ILE A 74 -13.19 -16.16 -8.14
N GLU A 75 -12.13 -15.73 -8.85
CA GLU A 75 -11.05 -16.59 -9.31
C GLU A 75 -9.72 -16.29 -8.61
N ALA A 76 -9.54 -15.06 -8.15
CA ALA A 76 -8.36 -14.67 -7.40
C ALA A 76 -8.67 -13.50 -6.45
N VAL A 77 -7.79 -13.31 -5.47
CA VAL A 77 -7.88 -12.25 -4.47
C VAL A 77 -6.63 -11.39 -4.48
N ILE A 78 -6.80 -10.06 -4.42
CA ILE A 78 -5.72 -9.13 -4.04
C ILE A 78 -6.06 -8.58 -2.66
N HIS A 79 -5.20 -8.85 -1.69
CA HIS A 79 -5.45 -8.56 -0.28
C HIS A 79 -4.66 -7.36 0.21
N PHE A 80 -5.33 -6.18 0.26
CA PHE A 80 -4.79 -4.94 0.83
C PHE A 80 -5.31 -4.64 2.24
N ALA A 81 -6.48 -5.16 2.60
CA ALA A 81 -7.11 -4.83 3.87
C ALA A 81 -6.18 -5.06 5.06
N GLY A 82 -6.07 -4.06 5.93
CA GLY A 82 -5.24 -4.12 7.12
C GLY A 82 -4.77 -2.73 7.57
N LEU A 83 -4.41 -2.63 8.84
CA LEU A 83 -3.84 -1.44 9.43
C LEU A 83 -2.35 -1.32 9.06
N LYS A 84 -1.89 -0.09 8.74
CA LYS A 84 -0.54 0.15 8.18
C LYS A 84 0.34 1.15 8.94
N ALA A 85 -0.19 1.82 9.95
CA ALA A 85 0.53 2.90 10.63
C ALA A 85 1.54 2.35 11.65
N VAL A 86 2.85 2.41 11.33
CA VAL A 86 3.93 1.87 12.17
C VAL A 86 3.88 2.43 13.59
N GLY A 87 3.76 3.77 13.75
CA GLY A 87 3.70 4.41 15.07
C GLY A 87 2.50 3.96 15.91
N GLU A 88 1.32 3.85 15.30
CA GLU A 88 0.12 3.35 15.99
C GLU A 88 0.28 1.87 16.41
N SER A 89 0.94 1.06 15.58
CA SER A 89 1.16 -0.35 15.91
C SER A 89 1.97 -0.57 17.19
N VAL A 90 2.88 0.37 17.51
CA VAL A 90 3.69 0.32 18.74
C VAL A 90 2.83 0.65 19.96
N VAL A 91 1.87 1.57 19.83
CA VAL A 91 0.97 1.97 20.92
C VAL A 91 -0.16 0.96 21.12
N ASN A 92 -0.70 0.40 20.03
CA ASN A 92 -1.85 -0.50 20.02
C ASN A 92 -1.55 -1.84 19.33
N PRO A 93 -0.56 -2.64 19.80
CA PRO A 93 -0.13 -3.84 19.09
C PRO A 93 -1.23 -4.90 18.93
N LEU A 94 -2.05 -5.14 19.94
CA LEU A 94 -3.13 -6.13 19.89
C LEU A 94 -4.15 -5.81 18.81
N LEU A 95 -4.49 -4.53 18.60
CA LEU A 95 -5.37 -4.09 17.52
C LEU A 95 -4.80 -4.49 16.14
N TYR A 96 -3.48 -4.35 15.96
CA TYR A 96 -2.81 -4.72 14.72
C TYR A 96 -2.80 -6.22 14.49
N PHE A 97 -2.53 -7.01 15.53
CA PHE A 97 -2.62 -8.47 15.43
C PHE A 97 -4.04 -8.92 15.13
N GLU A 98 -5.04 -8.41 15.84
CA GLU A 98 -6.45 -8.73 15.58
C GLU A 98 -6.85 -8.37 14.14
N LYS A 99 -6.68 -7.10 13.75
CA LYS A 99 -7.18 -6.62 12.44
C LYS A 99 -6.40 -7.17 11.26
N ASN A 100 -5.10 -7.43 11.38
CA ASN A 100 -4.30 -7.90 10.24
C ASN A 100 -4.28 -9.44 10.15
N LEU A 101 -4.06 -10.15 11.27
CA LEU A 101 -3.96 -11.61 11.22
C LEU A 101 -5.33 -12.28 11.10
N ILE A 102 -6.28 -11.94 11.97
CA ILE A 102 -7.58 -12.63 11.97
C ILE A 102 -8.32 -12.36 10.67
N SER A 103 -8.29 -11.12 10.13
CA SER A 103 -8.91 -10.83 8.84
C SER A 103 -8.32 -11.66 7.70
N THR A 104 -7.00 -11.88 7.71
CA THR A 104 -6.35 -12.72 6.68
C THR A 104 -6.69 -14.19 6.86
N ILE A 105 -6.74 -14.68 8.11
CA ILE A 105 -7.17 -16.06 8.41
C ILE A 105 -8.60 -16.28 7.93
N SER A 106 -9.55 -15.40 8.29
CA SER A 106 -10.95 -15.47 7.84
C SER A 106 -11.03 -15.47 6.31
N LEU A 107 -10.27 -14.60 5.64
CA LEU A 107 -10.22 -14.56 4.18
C LEU A 107 -9.75 -15.90 3.59
N CYS A 108 -8.63 -16.44 4.05
CA CYS A 108 -8.07 -17.70 3.56
C CYS A 108 -9.01 -18.90 3.85
N THR A 109 -9.69 -18.90 5.01
CA THR A 109 -10.69 -19.91 5.36
C THR A 109 -11.84 -19.92 4.36
N VAL A 110 -12.38 -18.74 4.04
CA VAL A 110 -13.46 -18.62 3.05
C VAL A 110 -12.97 -18.97 1.65
N MET A 111 -11.78 -18.49 1.26
CA MET A 111 -11.17 -18.84 -0.04
C MET A 111 -11.04 -20.36 -0.21
N GLN A 112 -10.54 -21.06 0.81
CA GLN A 112 -10.42 -22.52 0.81
C GLN A 112 -11.79 -23.21 0.66
N LYS A 113 -12.79 -22.75 1.39
CA LYS A 113 -14.16 -23.28 1.33
C LYS A 113 -14.78 -23.17 -0.07
N TYR A 114 -14.50 -22.09 -0.78
CA TYR A 114 -15.00 -21.84 -2.15
C TYR A 114 -14.01 -22.24 -3.25
N ASN A 115 -12.94 -22.96 -2.91
CA ASN A 115 -11.91 -23.43 -3.83
C ASN A 115 -11.24 -22.30 -4.65
N VAL A 116 -11.13 -21.11 -4.08
CA VAL A 116 -10.36 -19.97 -4.63
C VAL A 116 -8.98 -19.99 -3.99
N LYS A 117 -7.95 -20.29 -4.78
CA LYS A 117 -6.59 -20.57 -4.28
C LYS A 117 -5.52 -19.61 -4.80
N ASN A 118 -5.91 -18.58 -5.54
CA ASN A 118 -5.02 -17.58 -6.09
C ASN A 118 -5.07 -16.31 -5.22
N ILE A 119 -3.95 -15.94 -4.60
CA ILE A 119 -3.87 -14.73 -3.75
C ILE A 119 -2.60 -13.93 -4.03
N VAL A 120 -2.78 -12.61 -4.19
CA VAL A 120 -1.71 -11.61 -4.17
C VAL A 120 -1.79 -10.89 -2.84
N PHE A 121 -0.79 -11.06 -2.00
CA PHE A 121 -0.73 -10.45 -0.66
C PHE A 121 0.12 -9.18 -0.67
N SER A 122 -0.47 -8.10 -0.20
CA SER A 122 0.16 -6.81 0.05
C SER A 122 1.00 -6.86 1.32
N SER A 123 2.28 -7.28 1.19
CA SER A 123 3.26 -7.23 2.26
C SER A 123 3.98 -5.87 2.30
N SER A 124 5.09 -5.79 2.98
CA SER A 124 5.82 -4.54 3.17
C SER A 124 7.32 -4.79 3.33
N ALA A 125 8.14 -3.90 2.80
CA ALA A 125 9.57 -3.91 3.05
C ALA A 125 9.94 -3.84 4.55
N THR A 126 9.05 -3.38 5.42
CA THR A 126 9.27 -3.35 6.88
C THR A 126 9.58 -4.71 7.50
N VAL A 127 9.33 -5.82 6.78
CA VAL A 127 9.68 -7.18 7.22
C VAL A 127 11.18 -7.43 7.28
N TYR A 128 12.00 -6.68 6.51
CA TYR A 128 13.45 -6.84 6.46
C TYR A 128 14.19 -6.23 7.67
N GLY A 129 13.57 -5.26 8.36
CA GLY A 129 14.22 -4.58 9.50
C GLY A 129 15.43 -3.73 9.11
N LEU A 130 16.60 -4.03 9.67
CA LEU A 130 17.87 -3.35 9.35
C LEU A 130 18.69 -4.20 8.39
N PRO A 131 18.78 -3.81 7.10
CA PRO A 131 19.59 -4.55 6.15
C PRO A 131 21.09 -4.33 6.41
N GLU A 132 21.87 -5.40 6.35
CA GLU A 132 23.33 -5.32 6.47
C GLU A 132 24.00 -4.74 5.20
N THR A 133 23.39 -4.97 4.06
CA THR A 133 23.87 -4.50 2.75
C THR A 133 22.74 -3.94 1.90
N LEU A 134 23.06 -3.24 0.83
CA LEU A 134 22.13 -2.63 -0.12
C LEU A 134 22.58 -2.93 -1.55
N PRO A 135 21.64 -3.05 -2.52
CA PRO A 135 20.18 -3.01 -2.38
C PRO A 135 19.61 -4.25 -1.69
N ILE A 136 18.37 -4.14 -1.15
CA ILE A 136 17.70 -5.23 -0.43
C ILE A 136 17.08 -6.19 -1.43
N THR A 137 17.48 -7.48 -1.40
CA THR A 137 16.88 -8.55 -2.17
C THR A 137 15.84 -9.33 -1.34
N GLU A 138 15.02 -10.17 -2.01
CA GLU A 138 13.98 -10.96 -1.34
C GLU A 138 14.55 -12.04 -0.41
N ASP A 139 15.80 -12.42 -0.58
CA ASP A 139 16.49 -13.47 0.20
C ASP A 139 17.11 -12.93 1.49
N PHE A 140 16.99 -11.62 1.78
CA PHE A 140 17.48 -11.05 3.03
C PHE A 140 16.76 -11.64 4.26
N PRO A 141 17.46 -11.79 5.40
CA PRO A 141 16.84 -12.16 6.66
C PRO A 141 15.70 -11.21 7.03
N LEU A 142 14.64 -11.77 7.63
CA LEU A 142 13.50 -11.01 8.10
C LEU A 142 13.66 -10.66 9.58
N GLU A 143 13.97 -9.39 9.85
CA GLU A 143 14.17 -8.85 11.20
C GLU A 143 13.18 -7.73 11.53
N VAL A 144 11.95 -8.08 11.83
CA VAL A 144 10.90 -7.08 12.11
C VAL A 144 11.13 -6.31 13.40
N ARG A 145 11.01 -4.98 13.33
CA ARG A 145 11.27 -4.07 14.44
C ARG A 145 10.03 -3.42 15.06
N ASN A 146 8.86 -3.64 14.47
CA ASN A 146 7.61 -3.08 14.95
C ASN A 146 6.45 -4.06 14.77
N PRO A 147 5.34 -3.89 15.53
CA PRO A 147 4.20 -4.81 15.45
C PRO A 147 3.55 -4.87 14.06
N TYR A 148 3.47 -3.76 13.33
CA TYR A 148 2.96 -3.78 11.96
C TYR A 148 3.78 -4.70 11.05
N GLY A 149 5.10 -4.53 10.99
CA GLY A 149 5.97 -5.42 10.21
C GLY A 149 5.86 -6.88 10.68
N ARG A 150 5.68 -7.09 11.99
CA ARG A 150 5.49 -8.43 12.55
C ARG A 150 4.20 -9.08 12.05
N THR A 151 3.08 -8.35 11.97
CA THR A 151 1.86 -8.90 11.38
C THR A 151 2.05 -9.29 9.92
N LYS A 152 2.77 -8.46 9.13
CA LYS A 152 3.06 -8.79 7.73
C LYS A 152 3.91 -10.05 7.59
N ARG A 153 4.98 -10.17 8.37
CA ARG A 153 5.83 -11.37 8.41
C ARG A 153 5.04 -12.62 8.81
N MET A 154 4.25 -12.56 9.87
CA MET A 154 3.44 -13.70 10.33
C MET A 154 2.42 -14.13 9.27
N ILE A 155 1.84 -13.19 8.49
CA ILE A 155 0.97 -13.53 7.38
C ILE A 155 1.74 -14.20 6.25
N GLU A 156 2.96 -13.73 5.91
CA GLU A 156 3.81 -14.40 4.92
C GLU A 156 4.12 -15.85 5.32
N GLU A 157 4.49 -16.07 6.58
CA GLU A 157 4.75 -17.40 7.14
C GLU A 157 3.48 -18.28 7.09
N MET A 158 2.33 -17.74 7.51
CA MET A 158 1.03 -18.43 7.44
C MET A 158 0.65 -18.82 6.00
N LEU A 159 0.81 -17.91 5.04
CA LEU A 159 0.51 -18.19 3.64
C LEU A 159 1.43 -19.28 3.06
N HIS A 160 2.69 -19.30 3.49
CA HIS A 160 3.62 -20.36 3.13
C HIS A 160 3.18 -21.72 3.69
N ASP A 161 2.73 -21.79 4.94
CA ASP A 161 2.20 -23.01 5.56
C ASP A 161 0.89 -23.47 4.88
N VAL A 162 0.03 -22.55 4.45
CA VAL A 162 -1.16 -22.85 3.63
C VAL A 162 -0.75 -23.53 2.32
N TYR A 163 0.26 -23.03 1.63
CA TYR A 163 0.80 -23.66 0.42
C TYR A 163 1.42 -25.03 0.70
N ILE A 164 2.17 -25.20 1.79
CA ILE A 164 2.75 -26.50 2.17
C ILE A 164 1.63 -27.54 2.42
N SER A 165 0.54 -27.12 3.06
CA SER A 165 -0.59 -28.02 3.35
C SER A 165 -1.39 -28.39 2.10
N ASP A 166 -1.40 -27.53 1.09
CA ASP A 166 -2.11 -27.73 -0.19
C ASP A 166 -1.40 -26.97 -1.31
N SER A 167 -0.54 -27.66 -2.04
CA SER A 167 0.25 -27.10 -3.15
C SER A 167 -0.53 -26.65 -4.37
N SER A 168 -1.86 -26.76 -4.36
CA SER A 168 -2.71 -26.16 -5.38
C SER A 168 -2.98 -24.65 -5.16
N TRP A 169 -2.53 -24.08 -4.03
CA TRP A 169 -2.52 -22.64 -3.86
C TRP A 169 -1.45 -21.99 -4.72
N SER A 170 -1.75 -20.79 -5.19
CA SER A 170 -0.82 -19.89 -5.89
C SER A 170 -0.76 -18.58 -5.13
N ILE A 171 0.41 -18.19 -4.66
CA ILE A 171 0.56 -17.07 -3.74
C ILE A 171 1.65 -16.13 -4.24
N SER A 172 1.32 -14.87 -4.48
CA SER A 172 2.33 -13.81 -4.67
C SER A 172 2.38 -12.91 -3.45
N ILE A 173 3.56 -12.78 -2.86
CA ILE A 173 3.83 -11.89 -1.72
C ILE A 173 4.60 -10.68 -2.24
N LEU A 174 4.01 -9.49 -2.13
CA LEU A 174 4.60 -8.25 -2.65
C LEU A 174 5.13 -7.41 -1.49
N ARG A 175 6.46 -7.32 -1.36
CA ARG A 175 7.16 -6.47 -0.39
C ARG A 175 7.49 -5.15 -1.05
N TYR A 176 6.65 -4.14 -0.85
CA TYR A 176 6.88 -2.84 -1.46
C TYR A 176 7.42 -1.80 -0.50
N PHE A 177 8.10 -0.83 -1.10
CA PHE A 177 8.78 0.25 -0.39
C PHE A 177 7.81 1.43 -0.20
N ASN A 178 8.17 2.66 -0.45
CA ASN A 178 7.38 3.82 -0.06
C ASN A 178 6.51 4.34 -1.21
N PRO A 179 5.21 3.96 -1.31
CA PRO A 179 4.35 4.49 -2.36
C PRO A 179 4.06 5.98 -2.15
N ILE A 180 4.23 6.75 -3.22
CA ILE A 180 3.88 8.18 -3.29
C ILE A 180 3.23 8.50 -4.65
N GLY A 181 2.75 9.74 -4.82
CA GLY A 181 2.07 10.15 -6.03
C GLY A 181 0.57 9.96 -5.96
N ALA A 182 -0.09 10.08 -7.09
CA ALA A 182 -1.52 9.95 -7.26
C ALA A 182 -1.83 9.59 -8.72
N HIS A 183 -3.09 9.29 -9.04
CA HIS A 183 -3.50 9.11 -10.42
C HIS A 183 -3.42 10.44 -11.19
N GLU A 184 -2.97 10.40 -12.43
CA GLU A 184 -2.76 11.59 -13.28
C GLU A 184 -4.01 12.46 -13.47
N SER A 185 -5.21 11.90 -13.31
CA SER A 185 -6.46 12.68 -13.34
C SER A 185 -6.60 13.64 -12.16
N GLY A 186 -5.86 13.44 -11.06
CA GLY A 186 -6.04 14.16 -9.80
C GLY A 186 -7.38 13.87 -9.11
N LEU A 187 -8.08 12.79 -9.48
CA LEU A 187 -9.34 12.39 -8.87
C LEU A 187 -9.16 11.45 -7.68
N ILE A 188 -8.12 10.59 -7.70
CA ILE A 188 -7.78 9.71 -6.59
C ILE A 188 -6.32 9.89 -6.17
N GLY A 189 -6.06 9.73 -4.87
CA GLY A 189 -4.74 9.89 -4.26
C GLY A 189 -4.75 9.46 -2.79
N GLU A 190 -3.69 9.75 -2.05
CA GLU A 190 -3.60 9.42 -0.63
C GLU A 190 -4.35 10.46 0.21
N ASP A 191 -5.46 10.03 0.84
CA ASP A 191 -6.27 10.83 1.76
C ASP A 191 -6.00 10.38 3.21
N SER A 192 -5.03 11.00 3.84
CA SER A 192 -4.66 10.68 5.22
C SER A 192 -5.63 11.28 6.23
N ILE A 193 -6.11 10.46 7.16
CA ILE A 193 -6.91 10.93 8.28
C ILE A 193 -5.99 11.59 9.32
N GLY A 194 -6.26 12.85 9.66
CA GLY A 194 -5.45 13.62 10.61
C GLY A 194 -4.09 14.06 10.05
N ILE A 195 -3.06 14.13 10.91
CA ILE A 195 -1.69 14.51 10.51
C ILE A 195 -1.06 13.33 9.75
N PRO A 196 -0.59 13.52 8.50
CA PRO A 196 0.02 12.46 7.75
C PRO A 196 1.30 11.92 8.39
N ASN A 197 1.46 10.60 8.36
CA ASN A 197 2.70 9.92 8.76
C ASN A 197 3.69 9.78 7.59
N ASN A 198 3.19 9.83 6.34
CA ASN A 198 3.99 9.70 5.13
C ASN A 198 4.50 11.07 4.65
N LEU A 199 5.70 11.08 4.06
CA LEU A 199 6.41 12.30 3.66
C LEU A 199 5.61 13.13 2.63
N MET A 200 5.16 12.55 1.52
CA MET A 200 4.53 13.29 0.43
C MET A 200 3.20 13.94 0.84
N PRO A 201 2.26 13.26 1.51
CA PRO A 201 1.05 13.91 2.03
C PRO A 201 1.34 15.02 3.04
N TYR A 202 2.43 14.89 3.83
CA TYR A 202 2.84 15.96 4.75
C TYR A 202 3.33 17.18 3.96
N ILE A 203 4.22 16.98 2.97
CA ILE A 203 4.72 18.06 2.09
C ILE A 203 3.54 18.79 1.42
N THR A 204 2.59 18.07 0.84
CA THR A 204 1.46 18.69 0.14
C THR A 204 0.55 19.48 1.07
N LYS A 205 0.33 19.02 2.32
CA LYS A 205 -0.43 19.77 3.34
C LYS A 205 0.28 21.03 3.83
N VAL A 206 1.60 21.01 3.89
CA VAL A 206 2.39 22.25 4.15
C VAL A 206 2.26 23.19 2.97
N ALA A 207 2.40 22.68 1.75
CA ALA A 207 2.34 23.49 0.53
C ALA A 207 0.99 24.22 0.32
N ILE A 208 -0.13 23.62 0.76
CA ILE A 208 -1.45 24.30 0.73
C ILE A 208 -1.73 25.16 1.98
N GLY A 209 -0.79 25.21 2.95
CA GLY A 209 -0.92 26.01 4.17
C GLY A 209 -1.78 25.36 5.27
N GLU A 210 -2.16 24.08 5.17
CA GLU A 210 -2.87 23.35 6.24
C GLU A 210 -1.94 23.05 7.42
N LEU A 211 -0.65 22.78 7.15
CA LEU A 211 0.40 22.60 8.15
C LEU A 211 1.44 23.71 8.00
N LYS A 212 2.05 24.10 9.13
CA LYS A 212 2.99 25.24 9.19
C LYS A 212 4.31 24.95 8.50
N GLU A 213 4.89 23.78 8.76
CA GLU A 213 6.24 23.39 8.31
C GLU A 213 6.39 21.86 8.29
N LEU A 214 7.29 21.35 7.46
CA LEU A 214 7.66 19.95 7.41
C LEU A 214 8.65 19.62 8.54
N ASN A 215 8.41 18.54 9.28
CA ASN A 215 9.39 17.99 10.22
C ASN A 215 10.33 17.03 9.48
N VAL A 216 11.61 17.37 9.37
CA VAL A 216 12.67 16.51 8.84
C VAL A 216 13.37 15.82 10.01
N PHE A 217 13.17 14.52 10.16
CA PHE A 217 13.68 13.75 11.29
C PHE A 217 15.09 13.23 11.03
N GLY A 218 16.07 13.82 11.75
CA GLY A 218 17.49 13.52 11.61
C GLY A 218 18.15 14.21 10.41
N ASN A 219 19.36 14.70 10.64
CA ASN A 219 20.23 15.31 9.63
C ASN A 219 21.70 14.90 9.78
N THR A 220 21.95 13.82 10.52
CA THR A 220 23.29 13.32 10.85
C THR A 220 23.51 11.88 10.39
N TYR A 221 22.62 11.36 9.53
CA TYR A 221 22.81 10.05 8.93
C TYR A 221 23.99 10.08 7.94
N GLU A 222 24.65 8.94 7.75
CA GLU A 222 25.72 8.77 6.74
C GLU A 222 25.09 8.71 5.31
N THR A 223 24.55 9.84 4.87
CA THR A 223 23.94 10.07 3.57
C THR A 223 24.44 11.40 2.98
N SER A 224 24.16 11.67 1.70
CA SER A 224 24.68 12.84 0.99
C SER A 224 24.30 14.19 1.62
N ASP A 225 23.12 14.28 2.26
CA ASP A 225 22.62 15.50 2.89
C ASP A 225 22.26 15.31 4.37
N GLY A 226 22.66 14.19 4.94
CA GLY A 226 22.43 13.83 6.33
C GLY A 226 21.02 13.33 6.64
N THR A 227 20.07 13.37 5.68
CA THR A 227 18.68 12.91 5.92
C THR A 227 18.47 11.48 5.45
N GLY A 228 17.45 10.80 5.99
CA GLY A 228 17.16 9.40 5.67
C GLY A 228 16.80 9.19 4.20
N VAL A 229 17.32 8.11 3.61
CA VAL A 229 17.11 7.73 2.18
C VAL A 229 16.13 6.58 2.09
N ARG A 230 15.13 6.72 1.22
CA ARG A 230 14.09 5.70 0.97
C ARG A 230 13.87 5.50 -0.52
N ASP A 231 13.42 4.29 -0.89
CA ASP A 231 12.93 3.99 -2.22
C ASP A 231 11.48 4.44 -2.33
N TYR A 232 11.25 5.50 -3.09
CA TYR A 232 9.91 6.00 -3.38
C TYR A 232 9.44 5.47 -4.71
N ILE A 233 8.26 4.84 -4.71
CA ILE A 233 7.64 4.27 -5.89
C ILE A 233 6.32 4.98 -6.20
N HIS A 234 6.05 5.26 -7.47
CA HIS A 234 4.77 5.82 -7.86
C HIS A 234 3.64 4.81 -7.64
N VAL A 235 2.54 5.25 -7.02
CA VAL A 235 1.40 4.37 -6.70
C VAL A 235 0.81 3.66 -7.92
N CYS A 236 0.81 4.29 -9.11
CA CYS A 236 0.37 3.64 -10.34
C CYS A 236 1.33 2.56 -10.81
N ASP A 237 2.65 2.75 -10.67
CA ASP A 237 3.62 1.68 -10.95
C ASP A 237 3.44 0.50 -9.99
N LEU A 238 3.21 0.79 -8.70
CA LEU A 238 2.90 -0.22 -7.70
C LEU A 238 1.60 -0.96 -8.03
N ALA A 239 0.54 -0.26 -8.44
CA ALA A 239 -0.72 -0.85 -8.88
C ALA A 239 -0.52 -1.79 -10.08
N ASN A 240 0.25 -1.37 -11.08
CA ASN A 240 0.64 -2.22 -12.22
C ASN A 240 1.45 -3.45 -11.76
N GLY A 241 2.28 -3.32 -10.73
CA GLY A 241 3.00 -4.44 -10.12
C GLY A 241 2.07 -5.49 -9.54
N HIS A 242 0.97 -5.07 -8.89
CA HIS A 242 -0.07 -6.00 -8.41
C HIS A 242 -0.78 -6.73 -9.55
N VAL A 243 -1.08 -6.05 -10.65
CA VAL A 243 -1.70 -6.68 -11.83
C VAL A 243 -0.73 -7.67 -12.49
N ALA A 244 0.56 -7.33 -12.58
CA ALA A 244 1.58 -8.24 -13.10
C ALA A 244 1.73 -9.49 -12.22
N ALA A 245 1.77 -9.31 -10.90
CA ALA A 245 1.80 -10.40 -9.94
C ALA A 245 0.52 -11.27 -10.01
N LEU A 246 -0.66 -10.66 -10.16
CA LEU A 246 -1.91 -11.41 -10.33
C LEU A 246 -1.87 -12.33 -11.56
N LYS A 247 -1.40 -11.82 -12.71
CA LYS A 247 -1.24 -12.63 -13.93
C LYS A 247 -0.33 -13.83 -13.68
N LYS A 248 0.83 -13.60 -13.06
CA LYS A 248 1.75 -14.67 -12.68
C LYS A 248 1.12 -15.64 -11.70
N THR A 249 0.40 -15.15 -10.67
CA THR A 249 -0.27 -15.98 -9.66
C THR A 249 -1.28 -16.95 -10.28
N ILE A 250 -2.03 -16.52 -11.28
CA ILE A 250 -3.03 -17.38 -11.96
C ILE A 250 -2.35 -18.48 -12.79
N GLU A 251 -1.14 -18.26 -13.26
CA GLU A 251 -0.39 -19.18 -14.14
C GLU A 251 0.54 -20.13 -13.37
N MET A 252 0.93 -19.78 -12.13
CA MET A 252 1.84 -20.59 -11.31
C MET A 252 1.10 -21.45 -10.28
N ASN A 253 1.81 -22.45 -9.72
CA ASN A 253 1.38 -23.21 -8.54
C ASN A 253 2.52 -23.19 -7.52
N GLU A 254 2.88 -22.02 -7.04
CA GLU A 254 4.00 -21.81 -6.13
C GLU A 254 3.81 -20.56 -5.27
N VAL A 255 4.72 -20.33 -4.33
CA VAL A 255 4.84 -19.09 -3.57
C VAL A 255 5.91 -18.22 -4.19
N GLY A 256 5.54 -17.11 -4.82
CA GLY A 256 6.45 -16.09 -5.33
C GLY A 256 6.56 -14.90 -4.38
N ILE A 257 7.79 -14.45 -4.09
CA ILE A 257 8.05 -13.26 -3.28
C ILE A 257 8.76 -12.23 -4.14
N PHE A 258 8.24 -10.99 -4.16
CA PHE A 258 8.73 -9.94 -5.04
C PHE A 258 8.87 -8.60 -4.33
N ASN A 259 10.04 -7.99 -4.44
CA ASN A 259 10.23 -6.60 -4.08
C ASN A 259 9.65 -5.67 -5.15
N LEU A 260 8.82 -4.72 -4.76
CA LEU A 260 8.35 -3.66 -5.63
C LEU A 260 8.90 -2.31 -5.17
N GLY A 261 9.90 -1.85 -5.89
CA GLY A 261 10.58 -0.58 -5.70
C GLY A 261 11.17 -0.08 -7.01
N THR A 262 11.80 1.07 -6.97
CA THR A 262 12.49 1.66 -8.15
C THR A 262 13.94 1.18 -8.28
N GLY A 263 14.50 0.63 -7.20
CA GLY A 263 15.94 0.31 -7.08
C GLY A 263 16.79 1.55 -6.83
N ARG A 264 16.17 2.68 -6.54
CA ARG A 264 16.86 3.96 -6.26
C ARG A 264 16.33 4.57 -4.97
N GLY A 265 17.27 4.95 -4.09
CA GLY A 265 16.96 5.73 -2.90
C GLY A 265 16.99 7.23 -3.18
N TYR A 266 16.08 7.96 -2.52
CA TYR A 266 16.07 9.42 -2.46
C TYR A 266 16.01 9.87 -1.00
N SER A 267 16.81 10.89 -0.67
CA SER A 267 16.75 11.48 0.66
C SER A 267 15.48 12.32 0.87
N VAL A 268 15.16 12.61 2.14
CA VAL A 268 14.00 13.47 2.46
C VAL A 268 14.15 14.85 1.80
N LEU A 269 15.35 15.44 1.82
CA LEU A 269 15.59 16.75 1.19
C LEU A 269 15.62 16.66 -0.35
N GLU A 270 16.06 15.55 -0.95
CA GLU A 270 15.93 15.36 -2.40
C GLU A 270 14.46 15.32 -2.84
N VAL A 271 13.60 14.61 -2.10
CA VAL A 271 12.15 14.59 -2.38
C VAL A 271 11.54 15.98 -2.22
N LEU A 272 11.92 16.70 -1.18
CA LEU A 272 11.45 18.07 -0.95
C LEU A 272 11.84 18.99 -2.11
N ARG A 273 13.12 19.00 -2.51
CA ARG A 273 13.61 19.80 -3.64
C ARG A 273 12.95 19.42 -4.96
N ALA A 274 12.73 18.13 -5.20
CA ALA A 274 12.01 17.66 -6.39
C ALA A 274 10.56 18.17 -6.41
N PHE A 275 9.88 18.18 -5.25
CA PHE A 275 8.53 18.74 -5.12
C PHE A 275 8.52 20.25 -5.38
N GLU A 276 9.44 21.00 -4.77
CA GLU A 276 9.57 22.47 -4.98
C GLU A 276 9.83 22.80 -6.46
N SER A 277 10.75 22.07 -7.09
CA SER A 277 11.05 22.21 -8.53
C SER A 277 9.82 21.89 -9.40
N ALA A 278 9.10 20.81 -9.11
CA ALA A 278 7.95 20.36 -9.89
C ALA A 278 6.73 21.28 -9.77
N THR A 279 6.62 22.02 -8.65
CA THR A 279 5.45 22.85 -8.32
C THR A 279 5.72 24.36 -8.34
N SER A 280 6.99 24.78 -8.37
CA SER A 280 7.45 26.17 -8.19
C SER A 280 7.01 26.78 -6.85
N LEU A 281 6.83 25.95 -5.82
CA LEU A 281 6.48 26.36 -4.47
C LEU A 281 7.68 26.17 -3.55
N THR A 282 7.73 26.92 -2.44
CA THR A 282 8.68 26.70 -1.34
C THR A 282 7.94 26.08 -0.16
N VAL A 283 8.49 25.01 0.38
CA VAL A 283 7.92 24.28 1.53
C VAL A 283 8.81 24.48 2.75
N PRO A 284 8.39 25.28 3.74
CA PRO A 284 9.16 25.47 4.94
C PRO A 284 9.34 24.18 5.72
N TYR A 285 10.54 23.95 6.24
CA TYR A 285 10.84 22.78 7.05
C TYR A 285 11.72 23.13 8.26
N LYS A 286 11.68 22.27 9.27
CA LYS A 286 12.62 22.26 10.38
C LYS A 286 13.20 20.87 10.59
N VAL A 287 14.44 20.83 11.04
CA VAL A 287 15.10 19.60 11.45
C VAL A 287 14.66 19.25 12.88
N CYS A 288 14.32 17.98 13.08
CA CYS A 288 13.97 17.40 14.36
C CYS A 288 14.92 16.24 14.68
N ASP A 289 14.93 15.78 15.93
CA ASP A 289 15.69 14.60 16.32
C ASP A 289 15.29 13.37 15.50
N PRO A 290 16.23 12.44 15.24
CA PRO A 290 15.91 11.17 14.57
C PRO A 290 14.82 10.40 15.30
N ARG A 291 13.94 9.74 14.55
CA ARG A 291 12.96 8.84 15.15
C ARG A 291 13.64 7.57 15.62
N PRO A 292 13.26 7.01 16.79
CA PRO A 292 13.82 5.74 17.25
C PRO A 292 13.61 4.62 16.22
N GLY A 293 14.70 3.95 15.84
CA GLY A 293 14.66 2.83 14.89
C GLY A 293 14.65 3.21 13.41
N ASP A 294 14.74 4.49 13.06
CA ASP A 294 14.92 4.90 11.66
C ASP A 294 16.27 4.41 11.09
N VAL A 295 16.26 3.96 9.86
CA VAL A 295 17.41 3.48 9.10
C VAL A 295 17.92 4.57 8.19
N ALA A 296 19.25 4.73 8.06
CA ALA A 296 19.85 5.75 7.22
C ALA A 296 19.46 5.60 5.74
N ILE A 297 19.62 4.38 5.18
CA ILE A 297 19.38 4.11 3.75
C ILE A 297 18.57 2.83 3.60
N TYR A 298 17.54 2.86 2.72
CA TYR A 298 16.64 1.73 2.52
C TYR A 298 16.04 1.75 1.12
N TYR A 299 16.50 0.83 0.21
CA TYR A 299 15.97 0.71 -1.15
C TYR A 299 16.08 -0.72 -1.69
N ALA A 300 15.21 -1.04 -2.66
CA ALA A 300 14.99 -2.37 -3.21
C ALA A 300 16.06 -2.80 -4.22
N ASP A 301 16.27 -4.11 -4.31
CA ASP A 301 16.55 -4.76 -5.60
C ASP A 301 15.21 -5.31 -6.14
N ALA A 302 14.76 -4.82 -7.30
CA ALA A 302 13.53 -5.24 -7.96
C ALA A 302 13.80 -6.17 -9.15
N THR A 303 15.00 -6.74 -9.23
CA THR A 303 15.43 -7.58 -10.36
C THR A 303 14.56 -8.83 -10.52
N ARG A 304 14.10 -9.45 -9.42
CA ARG A 304 13.22 -10.61 -9.46
C ARG A 304 11.86 -10.25 -10.07
N ALA A 305 11.25 -9.14 -9.64
CA ALA A 305 10.00 -8.66 -10.22
C ALA A 305 10.14 -8.36 -11.74
N PHE A 306 11.27 -7.80 -12.16
CA PHE A 306 11.52 -7.59 -13.59
C PHE A 306 11.61 -8.91 -14.36
N LYS A 307 12.37 -9.90 -13.87
CA LYS A 307 12.61 -11.17 -14.57
C LYS A 307 11.36 -12.05 -14.61
N GLU A 308 10.62 -12.14 -13.52
CA GLU A 308 9.56 -13.12 -13.37
C GLU A 308 8.16 -12.55 -13.62
N LEU A 309 7.93 -11.25 -13.34
CA LEU A 309 6.66 -10.58 -13.59
C LEU A 309 6.68 -9.72 -14.87
N GLY A 310 7.85 -9.51 -15.49
CA GLY A 310 8.01 -8.54 -16.57
C GLY A 310 7.75 -7.09 -16.14
N TRP A 311 7.81 -6.82 -14.85
CA TRP A 311 7.43 -5.53 -14.28
C TRP A 311 8.66 -4.68 -13.89
N LYS A 312 8.55 -3.38 -14.13
CA LYS A 312 9.51 -2.37 -13.69
C LYS A 312 8.81 -1.06 -13.42
N ALA A 313 9.20 -0.36 -12.36
CA ALA A 313 8.78 1.02 -12.11
C ALA A 313 9.28 1.95 -13.24
N LYS A 314 8.41 2.84 -13.72
CA LYS A 314 8.67 3.71 -14.89
C LYS A 314 8.59 5.19 -14.54
N LYS A 315 7.77 5.56 -13.57
CA LYS A 315 7.51 6.94 -13.19
C LYS A 315 8.68 7.56 -12.44
N SER A 316 9.05 8.76 -12.82
CA SER A 316 10.11 9.55 -12.19
C SER A 316 9.65 10.18 -10.87
N LEU A 317 10.60 10.61 -10.03
CA LEU A 317 10.30 11.37 -8.81
C LEU A 317 9.56 12.68 -9.12
N GLU A 318 9.86 13.33 -10.24
CA GLU A 318 9.17 14.54 -10.68
C GLU A 318 7.69 14.27 -10.97
N GLU A 319 7.35 13.17 -11.68
CA GLU A 319 5.98 12.75 -11.91
C GLU A 319 5.26 12.41 -10.61
N MET A 320 5.92 11.72 -9.70
CA MET A 320 5.37 11.42 -8.36
C MET A 320 4.97 12.71 -7.63
N CYS A 321 5.83 13.73 -7.65
CA CYS A 321 5.56 15.04 -7.04
C CYS A 321 4.41 15.78 -7.74
N LYS A 322 4.43 15.84 -9.07
CA LYS A 322 3.39 16.53 -9.88
C LYS A 322 2.01 15.91 -9.67
N ASP A 323 1.92 14.59 -9.68
CA ASP A 323 0.64 13.89 -9.55
C ASP A 323 0.11 13.98 -8.11
N ALA A 324 0.97 13.88 -7.09
CA ALA A 324 0.59 14.13 -5.70
C ALA A 324 0.08 15.56 -5.49
N TRP A 325 0.76 16.54 -6.08
CA TRP A 325 0.33 17.95 -5.99
C TRP A 325 -0.99 18.19 -6.71
N ARG A 326 -1.17 17.65 -7.90
CA ARG A 326 -2.45 17.74 -8.66
C ARG A 326 -3.61 17.17 -7.84
N TRP A 327 -3.41 16.02 -7.19
CA TRP A 327 -4.40 15.45 -6.28
C TRP A 327 -4.73 16.42 -5.15
N GLN A 328 -3.73 16.97 -4.47
CA GLN A 328 -3.93 17.88 -3.35
C GLN A 328 -4.64 19.15 -3.74
N LEU A 329 -4.30 19.75 -4.89
CA LEU A 329 -4.97 20.96 -5.41
C LEU A 329 -6.45 20.71 -5.72
N ASN A 330 -6.74 19.57 -6.36
CA ASN A 330 -8.13 19.23 -6.72
C ASN A 330 -8.94 18.79 -5.50
N ASN A 331 -8.27 18.40 -4.43
CA ASN A 331 -8.91 17.86 -3.21
C ASN A 331 -8.28 18.44 -1.95
N PRO A 332 -8.37 19.75 -1.71
CA PRO A 332 -7.70 20.38 -0.56
C PRO A 332 -8.18 19.84 0.80
N ASN A 333 -9.39 19.29 0.85
CA ASN A 333 -9.99 18.68 2.03
C ASN A 333 -10.12 17.13 1.93
N GLY A 334 -9.31 16.49 1.07
CA GLY A 334 -9.43 15.06 0.77
C GLY A 334 -10.70 14.70 -0.01
N TYR A 335 -11.23 13.48 0.20
CA TYR A 335 -12.44 12.98 -0.46
C TYR A 335 -13.74 13.59 0.07
N LEU A 336 -13.86 14.62 0.75
CA LEU A 336 -14.96 15.21 1.51
C LEU A 336 -14.97 14.80 2.99
N LYS A 337 -15.27 15.78 3.85
CA LYS A 337 -15.34 15.54 5.30
C LYS A 337 -16.35 14.43 5.59
N ARG A 338 -15.87 13.31 6.15
CA ARG A 338 -16.75 12.33 6.79
C ARG A 338 -17.64 13.07 7.81
N LYS A 339 -18.95 12.86 7.73
CA LYS A 339 -19.82 13.20 8.87
C LYS A 339 -19.23 12.46 10.08
N LYS A 340 -18.80 13.21 11.11
CA LYS A 340 -18.39 12.61 12.38
C LYS A 340 -19.50 11.66 12.81
N GLN A 341 -19.21 10.36 12.87
CA GLN A 341 -20.06 9.45 13.61
C GLN A 341 -20.07 10.00 15.04
N SER A 342 -21.25 10.45 15.48
CA SER A 342 -21.47 10.81 16.85
C SER A 342 -21.23 9.55 17.68
N THR A 343 -20.12 9.50 18.41
CA THR A 343 -19.97 8.58 19.52
C THR A 343 -21.06 8.93 20.51
N SER A 344 -22.19 8.25 20.43
CA SER A 344 -23.17 8.22 21.53
C SER A 344 -22.51 7.38 22.62
N SER A 345 -21.88 8.09 23.55
CA SER A 345 -21.61 7.56 24.88
C SER A 345 -22.95 7.14 25.49
N LYS A 346 -23.13 5.86 25.73
CA LYS A 346 -23.95 5.31 26.81
C LYS A 346 -23.23 4.12 27.41
#